data_d6aace3f69be5cd1118bfa42514b2475
#
_entry.id   d6aace3f69be5cd1118bfa42514b2475
#
_cell.length_a   1.000
_cell.length_b   1.000
_cell.length_c   1.000
_cell.angle_alpha   90.00
_cell.angle_beta   90.00
_cell.angle_gamma   90.00
#
_symmetry.space_group_name_H-M   'P 1'
#
loop_
_entity.id
_entity.type
_entity.pdbx_description
1 polymer ?
#
loop_
_entity_poly.entity_id
_entity_poly.type
_entity_poly.pdbx_seq_one_letter_code
_entity_poly.pdbx_strand_id
1 'polypeptide(L)'
;MRDSLNNKAAILLHLLLLLIPVAGYPNSDTGVRIINAETALLGEDYVLTANIDYQLSEKAIEALNNGVSLFWTYQFKVEEQRDYLWNNTLVEKNFRYRIQYHALLKMYRIINESNGEVDNFSTLQAALDLMSTLRDYRLIEKSNISGKESYVAGMKITFERDALPLPLRPIAYTNPQWYMSSDWYLWPLKK
;
A
#
# COMPACT_ATOMS: atom_id res chain seq x y z
N MET A 1 -15.89 -48.45 35.73
CA MET A 1 -16.56 -47.20 36.05
C MET A 1 -15.70 -45.94 35.87
N ARG A 2 -14.37 -46.06 35.83
CA ARG A 2 -13.41 -44.94 35.64
C ARG A 2 -13.27 -44.49 34.19
N ASP A 3 -13.40 -45.40 33.22
CA ASP A 3 -13.18 -45.14 31.80
C ASP A 3 -14.32 -44.31 31.16
N SER A 4 -15.55 -44.47 31.69
CA SER A 4 -16.73 -43.72 31.21
C SER A 4 -16.70 -42.20 31.62
N LEU A 5 -16.03 -41.87 32.73
CA LEU A 5 -15.89 -40.49 33.20
C LEU A 5 -14.85 -39.73 32.34
N ASN A 6 -13.74 -40.38 31.97
CA ASN A 6 -12.68 -39.81 31.17
C ASN A 6 -13.18 -39.50 29.74
N ASN A 7 -14.01 -40.37 29.14
CA ASN A 7 -14.60 -40.11 27.83
C ASN A 7 -15.60 -38.97 27.82
N LYS A 8 -16.40 -38.84 28.88
CA LYS A 8 -17.36 -37.71 29.01
C LYS A 8 -16.65 -36.37 29.22
N ALA A 9 -15.56 -36.38 29.99
CA ALA A 9 -14.74 -35.19 30.19
C ALA A 9 -14.00 -34.76 28.92
N ALA A 10 -13.50 -35.72 28.12
CA ALA A 10 -12.87 -35.43 26.83
C ALA A 10 -13.87 -34.87 25.81
N ILE A 11 -15.09 -35.41 25.77
CA ILE A 11 -16.18 -34.89 24.89
C ILE A 11 -16.60 -33.48 25.29
N LEU A 12 -16.70 -33.21 26.60
CA LEU A 12 -17.04 -31.87 27.12
C LEU A 12 -15.95 -30.83 26.79
N LEU A 13 -14.68 -31.22 26.87
CA LEU A 13 -13.53 -30.39 26.54
C LEU A 13 -13.49 -30.07 25.03
N HIS A 14 -13.79 -31.05 24.17
CA HIS A 14 -13.91 -30.83 22.73
C HIS A 14 -15.10 -29.93 22.35
N LEU A 15 -16.23 -30.07 23.06
CA LEU A 15 -17.39 -29.24 22.83
C LEU A 15 -17.13 -27.77 23.29
N LEU A 16 -16.37 -27.57 24.35
CA LEU A 16 -15.98 -26.24 24.84
C LEU A 16 -15.01 -25.53 23.89
N LEU A 17 -14.13 -26.29 23.19
CA LEU A 17 -13.18 -25.75 22.21
C LEU A 17 -13.91 -25.26 20.94
N LEU A 18 -15.06 -25.82 20.59
CA LEU A 18 -15.89 -25.41 19.45
C LEU A 18 -16.71 -24.13 19.69
N LEU A 19 -16.79 -23.65 20.93
CA LEU A 19 -17.50 -22.44 21.35
C LEU A 19 -16.62 -21.20 21.40
N ILE A 20 -15.33 -21.27 20.96
CA ILE A 20 -14.51 -20.07 20.83
C ILE A 20 -15.13 -19.26 19.67
N PRO A 21 -15.79 -18.10 19.95
CA PRO A 21 -16.24 -17.24 18.88
C PRO A 21 -14.97 -16.84 18.09
N VAL A 22 -14.93 -17.19 16.81
CA VAL A 22 -14.00 -16.59 15.89
C VAL A 22 -14.37 -15.11 15.89
N ALA A 23 -13.70 -14.34 16.72
CA ALA A 23 -13.80 -12.89 16.67
C ALA A 23 -13.36 -12.50 15.25
N GLY A 24 -14.35 -12.29 14.38
CA GLY A 24 -14.11 -11.68 13.09
C GLY A 24 -13.44 -10.36 13.40
N TYR A 25 -12.16 -10.24 13.05
CA TYR A 25 -11.50 -8.94 13.06
C TYR A 25 -12.36 -8.03 12.20
N PRO A 26 -12.83 -6.88 12.71
CA PRO A 26 -13.47 -5.91 11.87
C PRO A 26 -12.51 -5.66 10.72
N ASN A 27 -12.97 -5.90 9.51
CA ASN A 27 -12.25 -5.49 8.30
C ASN A 27 -12.18 -3.97 8.42
N SER A 28 -11.11 -3.45 9.03
CA SER A 28 -10.89 -2.02 9.04
C SER A 28 -10.65 -1.67 7.57
N ASP A 29 -11.58 -0.96 6.94
CA ASP A 29 -11.41 -0.41 5.59
C ASP A 29 -10.23 0.58 5.53
N THR A 30 -9.44 0.64 6.59
CA THR A 30 -8.24 1.48 6.70
C THR A 30 -7.08 0.87 5.94
N GLY A 31 -6.35 1.71 5.23
CA GLY A 31 -5.17 1.29 4.47
C GLY A 31 -5.04 2.03 3.16
N VAL A 32 -4.17 1.53 2.31
CA VAL A 32 -4.00 2.00 0.93
C VAL A 32 -4.34 0.86 -0.02
N ARG A 33 -5.19 1.14 -0.99
CA ARG A 33 -5.65 0.16 -1.97
C ARG A 33 -5.53 0.73 -3.37
N ILE A 34 -4.86 0.00 -4.26
CA ILE A 34 -4.80 0.34 -5.68
C ILE A 34 -6.10 -0.17 -6.30
N ILE A 35 -6.95 0.76 -6.76
CA ILE A 35 -8.28 0.45 -7.32
C ILE A 35 -8.12 -0.07 -8.74
N ASN A 36 -7.33 0.63 -9.55
CA ASN A 36 -6.94 0.21 -10.87
C ASN A 36 -5.58 0.82 -11.23
N ALA A 37 -4.89 0.14 -12.13
CA ALA A 37 -3.68 0.63 -12.76
C ALA A 37 -3.63 0.07 -14.18
N GLU A 38 -3.23 0.91 -15.13
CA GLU A 38 -3.10 0.54 -16.51
C GLU A 38 -1.92 1.26 -17.15
N THR A 39 -1.39 0.65 -18.20
CA THR A 39 -0.33 1.25 -19.00
C THR A 39 -0.82 1.51 -20.42
N ALA A 40 -0.43 2.64 -20.98
CA ALA A 40 -0.65 3.01 -22.36
C ALA A 40 0.67 3.43 -23.01
N LEU A 41 0.78 3.24 -24.32
CA LEU A 41 1.90 3.76 -25.10
C LEU A 41 1.62 5.21 -25.47
N LEU A 42 2.47 6.12 -24.98
CA LEU A 42 2.43 7.55 -25.33
C LEU A 42 3.76 7.94 -25.98
N GLY A 43 3.74 8.09 -27.31
CA GLY A 43 4.97 8.27 -28.08
C GLY A 43 5.88 7.05 -28.00
N GLU A 44 7.08 7.24 -27.46
CA GLU A 44 8.08 6.17 -27.28
C GLU A 44 8.11 5.58 -25.86
N ASP A 45 7.18 6.00 -24.98
CA ASP A 45 7.17 5.56 -23.60
C ASP A 45 5.86 4.84 -23.23
N TYR A 46 5.97 3.77 -22.47
CA TYR A 46 4.85 3.23 -21.72
C TYR A 46 4.66 4.08 -20.46
N VAL A 47 3.49 4.69 -20.35
CA VAL A 47 3.09 5.51 -19.21
C VAL A 47 2.04 4.78 -18.39
N LEU A 48 2.11 4.99 -17.07
CA LEU A 48 1.21 4.42 -16.08
C LEU A 48 0.19 5.46 -15.63
N THR A 49 -1.07 5.05 -15.61
CA THR A 49 -2.16 5.75 -14.95
C THR A 49 -2.75 4.84 -13.89
N ALA A 50 -2.96 5.37 -12.67
CA ALA A 50 -3.51 4.59 -11.56
C ALA A 50 -4.45 5.43 -10.70
N ASN A 51 -5.46 4.78 -10.14
CA ASN A 51 -6.31 5.34 -9.09
C ASN A 51 -6.13 4.54 -7.80
N ILE A 52 -5.95 5.26 -6.71
CA ILE A 52 -5.59 4.72 -5.40
C ILE A 52 -6.61 5.24 -4.38
N ASP A 53 -7.02 4.40 -3.46
CA ASP A 53 -7.86 4.75 -2.33
C ASP A 53 -7.01 4.81 -1.06
N TYR A 54 -7.07 5.95 -0.36
CA TYR A 54 -6.39 6.19 0.90
C TYR A 54 -7.40 6.32 2.04
N GLN A 55 -7.44 5.32 2.91
CA GLN A 55 -8.25 5.31 4.12
C GLN A 55 -7.34 5.35 5.35
N LEU A 56 -6.97 6.56 5.80
CA LEU A 56 -6.12 6.71 6.97
C LEU A 56 -6.88 6.30 8.24
N SER A 57 -6.20 5.57 9.11
CA SER A 57 -6.73 5.23 10.42
C SER A 57 -6.85 6.47 11.32
N GLU A 58 -7.70 6.40 12.34
CA GLU A 58 -7.84 7.46 13.33
C GLU A 58 -6.50 7.78 14.00
N LYS A 59 -5.67 6.76 14.29
CA LYS A 59 -4.34 6.93 14.87
C LYS A 59 -3.37 7.64 13.95
N ALA A 60 -3.43 7.37 12.66
CA ALA A 60 -2.60 8.06 11.67
C ALA A 60 -3.03 9.54 11.53
N ILE A 61 -4.34 9.80 11.51
CA ILE A 61 -4.89 11.18 11.46
C ILE A 61 -4.52 11.95 12.74
N GLU A 62 -4.66 11.32 13.91
CA GLU A 62 -4.25 11.92 15.20
C GLU A 62 -2.76 12.29 15.19
N ALA A 63 -1.89 11.36 14.78
CA ALA A 63 -0.45 11.59 14.68
C ALA A 63 -0.12 12.73 13.70
N LEU A 64 -0.74 12.72 12.52
CA LEU A 64 -0.55 13.76 11.51
C LEU A 64 -0.94 15.14 12.05
N ASN A 65 -2.10 15.26 12.70
CA ASN A 65 -2.58 16.52 13.30
C ASN A 65 -1.69 16.99 14.45
N ASN A 66 -0.98 16.09 15.11
CA ASN A 66 0.06 16.38 16.10
C ASN A 66 1.43 16.69 15.48
N GLY A 67 1.52 16.87 14.16
CA GLY A 67 2.72 17.28 13.45
C GLY A 67 3.66 16.13 13.06
N VAL A 68 3.25 14.86 13.23
CA VAL A 68 4.02 13.71 12.76
C VAL A 68 3.89 13.64 11.25
N SER A 69 5.02 13.63 10.54
CA SER A 69 5.04 13.39 9.09
C SER A 69 4.80 11.91 8.79
N LEU A 70 3.97 11.62 7.80
CA LEU A 70 3.71 10.28 7.30
C LEU A 70 4.30 10.13 5.90
N PHE A 71 4.82 8.94 5.60
CA PHE A 71 5.55 8.69 4.36
C PHE A 71 5.05 7.45 3.66
N TRP A 72 4.90 7.55 2.33
CA TRP A 72 4.60 6.42 1.46
C TRP A 72 5.57 6.36 0.30
N THR A 73 6.13 5.17 0.07
CA THR A 73 6.94 4.86 -1.11
C THR A 73 6.07 4.14 -2.13
N TYR A 74 5.99 4.71 -3.32
CA TYR A 74 5.40 4.13 -4.51
C TYR A 74 6.47 3.35 -5.25
N GLN A 75 6.24 2.07 -5.44
CA GLN A 75 7.17 1.15 -6.10
C GLN A 75 6.52 0.64 -7.38
N PHE A 76 7.30 0.61 -8.45
CA PHE A 76 6.88 0.16 -9.77
C PHE A 76 7.87 -0.85 -10.30
N LYS A 77 7.37 -1.86 -11.00
CA LYS A 77 8.21 -2.83 -11.70
C LYS A 77 7.61 -3.21 -13.04
N VAL A 78 8.48 -3.58 -13.98
CA VAL A 78 8.12 -4.27 -15.22
C VAL A 78 8.97 -5.52 -15.30
N GLU A 79 8.32 -6.66 -15.46
CA GLU A 79 8.94 -7.96 -15.50
C GLU A 79 8.58 -8.68 -16.80
N GLU A 80 9.57 -9.27 -17.45
CA GLU A 80 9.41 -10.23 -18.52
C GLU A 80 8.99 -11.58 -17.93
N GLN A 81 7.84 -12.11 -18.37
CA GLN A 81 7.38 -13.42 -17.95
C GLN A 81 8.15 -14.53 -18.66
N ARG A 82 8.59 -15.54 -17.91
CA ARG A 82 9.32 -16.70 -18.42
C ARG A 82 8.68 -18.00 -17.96
N ASP A 83 8.39 -18.91 -18.86
CA ASP A 83 7.64 -20.13 -18.55
C ASP A 83 8.36 -21.10 -17.60
N TYR A 84 9.71 -21.11 -17.58
CA TYR A 84 10.50 -22.11 -16.85
C TYR A 84 11.56 -21.50 -15.90
N LEU A 85 11.62 -20.18 -15.79
CA LEU A 85 12.60 -19.43 -15.00
C LEU A 85 11.90 -18.32 -14.22
N TRP A 86 12.62 -17.77 -13.24
CA TRP A 86 12.14 -16.54 -12.57
C TRP A 86 12.00 -15.41 -13.59
N ASN A 87 10.96 -14.59 -13.39
CA ASN A 87 10.74 -13.40 -14.20
C ASN A 87 12.00 -12.52 -14.20
N ASN A 88 12.27 -11.90 -15.33
CA ASN A 88 13.36 -10.96 -15.48
C ASN A 88 12.84 -9.54 -15.26
N THR A 89 13.33 -8.88 -14.21
CA THR A 89 12.97 -7.49 -13.92
C THR A 89 13.70 -6.57 -14.90
N LEU A 90 12.94 -5.87 -15.74
CA LEU A 90 13.48 -4.90 -16.70
C LEU A 90 13.60 -3.51 -16.09
N VAL A 91 12.63 -3.14 -15.27
CA VAL A 91 12.55 -1.83 -14.62
C VAL A 91 12.09 -2.01 -13.18
N GLU A 92 12.75 -1.29 -12.30
CA GLU A 92 12.32 -1.02 -10.95
C GLU A 92 12.49 0.47 -10.67
N LYS A 93 11.40 1.15 -10.33
CA LYS A 93 11.38 2.58 -10.03
C LYS A 93 10.62 2.82 -8.74
N ASN A 94 10.95 3.90 -8.06
CA ASN A 94 10.20 4.35 -6.90
C ASN A 94 10.22 5.87 -6.81
N PHE A 95 9.23 6.40 -6.11
CA PHE A 95 9.24 7.76 -5.57
C PHE A 95 8.53 7.79 -4.23
N ARG A 96 8.71 8.86 -3.48
CA ARG A 96 8.26 8.97 -2.11
C ARG A 96 7.44 10.23 -1.90
N TYR A 97 6.23 10.07 -1.34
CA TYR A 97 5.44 11.17 -0.82
C TYR A 97 5.56 11.27 0.69
N ARG A 98 5.65 12.53 1.14
CA ARG A 98 5.50 12.90 2.54
C ARG A 98 4.26 13.78 2.71
N ILE A 99 3.39 13.44 3.66
CA ILE A 99 2.33 14.32 4.13
C ILE A 99 2.67 14.85 5.50
N GLN A 100 2.43 16.14 5.72
CA GLN A 100 2.65 16.82 6.99
C GLN A 100 1.58 17.86 7.24
N TYR A 101 1.07 17.94 8.48
CA TYR A 101 0.20 19.03 8.90
C TYR A 101 1.02 20.18 9.48
N HIS A 102 0.80 21.38 8.96
CA HIS A 102 1.44 22.60 9.43
C HIS A 102 0.47 23.39 10.32
N ALA A 103 0.60 23.26 11.63
CA ALA A 103 -0.37 23.79 12.60
C ALA A 103 -0.56 25.32 12.53
N LEU A 104 0.51 26.11 12.31
CA LEU A 104 0.42 27.57 12.20
C LEU A 104 -0.36 28.02 10.98
N LEU A 105 -0.20 27.33 9.86
CA LEU A 105 -0.89 27.65 8.60
C LEU A 105 -2.23 26.92 8.50
N LYS A 106 -2.50 25.95 9.37
CA LYS A 106 -3.67 25.05 9.33
C LYS A 106 -3.82 24.39 7.94
N MET A 107 -2.71 23.92 7.39
CA MET A 107 -2.65 23.33 6.05
C MET A 107 -1.95 21.98 6.08
N TYR A 108 -2.41 21.07 5.22
CA TYR A 108 -1.73 19.83 4.90
C TYR A 108 -0.78 20.07 3.73
N ARG A 109 0.45 19.65 3.89
CA ARG A 109 1.49 19.78 2.88
C ARG A 109 1.86 18.40 2.35
N ILE A 110 1.80 18.23 1.03
CA ILE A 110 2.34 17.08 0.33
C ILE A 110 3.68 17.48 -0.26
N ILE A 111 4.66 16.63 -0.11
CA ILE A 111 5.99 16.79 -0.70
C ILE A 111 6.32 15.52 -1.46
N ASN A 112 6.58 15.64 -2.75
CA ASN A 112 7.22 14.59 -3.53
C ASN A 112 8.73 14.70 -3.31
N GLU A 113 9.30 13.80 -2.49
CA GLU A 113 10.72 13.88 -2.12
C GLU A 113 11.67 13.51 -3.26
N SER A 114 11.16 12.98 -4.38
CA SER A 114 11.99 12.61 -5.53
C SER A 114 12.26 13.77 -6.47
N ASN A 115 11.34 14.73 -6.58
CA ASN A 115 11.47 15.91 -7.46
C ASN A 115 11.39 17.24 -6.70
N GLY A 116 11.06 17.19 -5.39
CA GLY A 116 10.98 18.38 -4.54
C GLY A 116 9.69 19.20 -4.70
N GLU A 117 8.71 18.72 -5.46
CA GLU A 117 7.40 19.39 -5.59
C GLU A 117 6.68 19.45 -4.25
N VAL A 118 6.06 20.60 -3.98
CA VAL A 118 5.36 20.90 -2.73
C VAL A 118 3.99 21.48 -3.01
N ASP A 119 2.95 20.80 -2.55
CA ASP A 119 1.56 21.23 -2.62
C ASP A 119 0.97 21.43 -1.24
N ASN A 120 0.11 22.45 -1.08
CA ASN A 120 -0.53 22.79 0.19
C ASN A 120 -2.05 22.77 0.04
N PHE A 121 -2.73 22.14 0.99
CA PHE A 121 -4.17 21.93 0.99
C PHE A 121 -4.78 22.34 2.31
N SER A 122 -5.98 22.90 2.27
CA SER A 122 -6.72 23.28 3.47
C SER A 122 -7.38 22.09 4.19
N THR A 123 -7.55 20.97 3.50
CA THR A 123 -8.18 19.75 4.05
C THR A 123 -7.30 18.53 3.81
N LEU A 124 -7.41 17.57 4.72
CA LEU A 124 -6.74 16.27 4.56
C LEU A 124 -7.23 15.54 3.31
N GLN A 125 -8.55 15.57 3.04
CA GLN A 125 -9.12 14.92 1.88
C GLN A 125 -8.49 15.42 0.57
N ALA A 126 -8.41 16.74 0.38
CA ALA A 126 -7.80 17.31 -0.82
C ALA A 126 -6.31 16.95 -0.97
N ALA A 127 -5.59 16.83 0.15
CA ALA A 127 -4.21 16.35 0.14
C ALA A 127 -4.12 14.88 -0.28
N LEU A 128 -5.00 14.03 0.23
CA LEU A 128 -5.06 12.62 -0.15
C LEU A 128 -5.53 12.43 -1.60
N ASP A 129 -6.42 13.29 -2.10
CA ASP A 129 -6.89 13.24 -3.49
C ASP A 129 -5.74 13.46 -4.50
N LEU A 130 -4.75 14.33 -4.17
CA LEU A 130 -3.54 14.46 -4.97
C LEU A 130 -2.77 13.12 -5.02
N MET A 131 -2.59 12.47 -3.88
CA MET A 131 -1.87 11.20 -3.78
C MET A 131 -2.66 10.03 -4.39
N SER A 132 -3.98 10.17 -4.49
CA SER A 132 -4.90 9.12 -4.99
C SER A 132 -4.88 8.96 -6.50
N THR A 133 -4.24 9.86 -7.23
CA THR A 133 -4.25 9.83 -8.69
C THR A 133 -2.83 9.96 -9.23
N LEU A 134 -2.41 8.95 -9.98
CA LEU A 134 -1.19 8.98 -10.78
C LEU A 134 -1.56 9.08 -12.25
N ARG A 135 -1.01 10.06 -12.98
CA ARG A 135 -1.26 10.27 -14.40
C ARG A 135 0.05 10.29 -15.18
N ASP A 136 0.05 9.56 -16.30
CA ASP A 136 1.10 9.57 -17.32
C ASP A 136 2.52 9.40 -16.75
N TYR A 137 2.66 8.61 -15.68
CA TYR A 137 3.97 8.33 -15.09
C TYR A 137 4.80 7.45 -16.01
N ARG A 138 5.93 7.98 -16.50
CA ARG A 138 6.83 7.28 -17.41
C ARG A 138 7.44 6.04 -16.77
N LEU A 139 7.00 4.86 -17.23
CA LEU A 139 7.38 3.58 -16.64
C LEU A 139 8.62 2.99 -17.35
N ILE A 140 8.54 2.79 -18.68
CA ILE A 140 9.60 2.16 -19.48
C ILE A 140 9.53 2.63 -20.93
N GLU A 141 10.68 2.72 -21.60
CA GLU A 141 10.74 3.01 -23.05
C GLU A 141 10.32 1.79 -23.87
N LYS A 142 9.62 2.03 -24.95
CA LYS A 142 9.18 1.02 -25.91
C LYS A 142 10.35 0.20 -26.47
N SER A 143 11.51 0.81 -26.68
CA SER A 143 12.73 0.16 -27.14
C SER A 143 13.19 -1.01 -26.26
N ASN A 144 12.83 -0.99 -24.97
CA ASN A 144 13.17 -2.03 -24.01
C ASN A 144 12.16 -3.20 -23.99
N ILE A 145 11.09 -3.12 -24.78
CA ILE A 145 10.03 -4.12 -24.84
C ILE A 145 10.11 -4.89 -26.16
N SER A 146 10.41 -6.19 -26.08
CA SER A 146 10.41 -7.09 -27.24
C SER A 146 8.96 -7.40 -27.69
N GLY A 147 8.74 -7.43 -29.00
CA GLY A 147 7.42 -7.80 -29.55
C GLY A 147 7.01 -9.26 -29.31
N LYS A 148 7.94 -10.13 -28.96
CA LYS A 148 7.73 -11.59 -28.84
C LYS A 148 7.41 -12.07 -27.43
N GLU A 149 7.85 -11.34 -26.41
CA GLU A 149 7.75 -11.74 -25.02
C GLU A 149 6.48 -11.18 -24.34
N SER A 150 6.07 -11.79 -23.25
CA SER A 150 4.98 -11.30 -22.39
C SER A 150 5.54 -10.55 -21.19
N TYR A 151 4.90 -9.45 -20.83
CA TYR A 151 5.34 -8.59 -19.74
C TYR A 151 4.22 -8.31 -18.76
N VAL A 152 4.60 -8.21 -17.48
CA VAL A 152 3.73 -7.80 -16.38
C VAL A 152 4.30 -6.53 -15.78
N ALA A 153 3.45 -5.53 -15.64
CA ALA A 153 3.73 -4.35 -14.85
C ALA A 153 3.13 -4.53 -13.44
N GLY A 154 3.76 -3.91 -12.47
CA GLY A 154 3.31 -3.96 -11.08
C GLY A 154 3.50 -2.64 -10.37
N MET A 155 2.58 -2.35 -9.45
CA MET A 155 2.62 -1.21 -8.55
C MET A 155 2.34 -1.66 -7.12
N LYS A 156 3.05 -1.07 -6.16
CA LYS A 156 2.83 -1.25 -4.72
C LYS A 156 3.07 0.08 -4.01
N ILE A 157 2.30 0.33 -2.96
CA ILE A 157 2.46 1.51 -2.11
C ILE A 157 2.74 1.04 -0.69
N THR A 158 3.88 1.45 -0.15
CA THR A 158 4.33 1.02 1.18
C THR A 158 4.36 2.21 2.14
N PHE A 159 3.62 2.10 3.24
CA PHE A 159 3.72 3.03 4.36
C PHE A 159 5.00 2.76 5.15
N GLU A 160 5.78 3.80 5.38
CA GLU A 160 7.08 3.69 6.03
C GLU A 160 6.99 3.83 7.55
N ARG A 161 6.74 2.73 8.24
CA ARG A 161 6.70 2.71 9.72
C ARG A 161 8.03 3.11 10.36
N ASP A 162 9.14 2.82 9.69
CA ASP A 162 10.49 3.18 10.16
C ASP A 162 10.79 4.68 10.06
N ALA A 163 10.02 5.42 9.26
CA ALA A 163 10.12 6.88 9.18
C ALA A 163 9.38 7.59 10.33
N LEU A 164 8.56 6.89 11.10
CA LEU A 164 7.88 7.46 12.25
C LEU A 164 8.88 7.83 13.37
N PRO A 165 8.55 8.80 14.23
CA PRO A 165 9.32 9.09 15.44
C PRO A 165 9.53 7.83 16.30
N LEU A 166 10.71 7.70 16.92
CA LEU A 166 11.12 6.52 17.67
C LEU A 166 10.05 5.98 18.66
N PRO A 167 9.32 6.81 19.43
CA PRO A 167 8.30 6.30 20.36
C PRO A 167 7.11 5.62 19.68
N LEU A 168 6.80 5.98 18.41
CA LEU A 168 5.67 5.42 17.68
C LEU A 168 6.02 4.12 16.94
N ARG A 169 7.29 3.88 16.60
CA ARG A 169 7.71 2.70 15.81
C ARG A 169 7.27 1.36 16.39
N PRO A 170 7.55 1.05 17.67
CA PRO A 170 7.13 -0.24 18.25
C PRO A 170 5.61 -0.44 18.16
N ILE A 171 4.84 0.63 18.41
CA ILE A 171 3.38 0.61 18.33
C ILE A 171 2.92 0.36 16.88
N ALA A 172 3.57 1.01 15.90
CA ALA A 172 3.22 0.88 14.48
C ALA A 172 3.49 -0.52 13.92
N TYR A 173 4.40 -1.29 14.53
CA TYR A 173 4.65 -2.68 14.14
C TYR A 173 3.64 -3.68 14.73
N THR A 174 3.01 -3.35 15.85
CA THR A 174 2.10 -4.26 16.57
C THR A 174 0.63 -3.92 16.41
N ASN A 175 0.31 -2.67 16.06
CA ASN A 175 -1.07 -2.21 15.93
C ASN A 175 -1.53 -2.16 14.46
N PRO A 176 -2.57 -2.92 14.07
CA PRO A 176 -3.10 -2.96 12.69
C PRO A 176 -3.51 -1.60 12.12
N GLN A 177 -3.83 -0.62 12.94
CA GLN A 177 -4.16 0.74 12.46
C GLN A 177 -2.99 1.45 11.75
N TRP A 178 -1.77 0.89 11.80
CA TRP A 178 -0.61 1.36 11.08
C TRP A 178 -0.26 0.52 9.84
N TYR A 179 -1.12 -0.44 9.46
CA TYR A 179 -0.92 -1.27 8.27
C TYR A 179 -1.53 -0.59 7.05
N MET A 180 -0.95 0.56 6.68
CA MET A 180 -1.44 1.43 5.62
C MET A 180 -0.64 1.27 4.32
N SER A 181 -0.33 0.04 3.96
CA SER A 181 0.33 -0.33 2.70
C SER A 181 -0.63 -1.12 1.81
N SER A 182 -0.43 -1.05 0.50
CA SER A 182 -1.10 -1.94 -0.43
C SER A 182 -0.34 -3.26 -0.62
N ASP A 183 -1.01 -4.26 -1.18
CA ASP A 183 -0.36 -5.38 -1.85
C ASP A 183 0.15 -4.96 -3.23
N TRP A 184 0.90 -5.86 -3.90
CA TRP A 184 1.24 -5.69 -5.31
C TRP A 184 -0.02 -5.79 -6.17
N TYR A 185 -0.30 -4.75 -6.93
CA TYR A 185 -1.27 -4.76 -8.01
C TYR A 185 -0.53 -5.03 -9.32
N LEU A 186 -0.87 -6.13 -9.99
CA LEU A 186 -0.18 -6.60 -11.20
C LEU A 186 -1.15 -6.57 -12.38
N TRP A 187 -0.65 -6.15 -13.54
CA TRP A 187 -1.43 -6.16 -14.78
C TRP A 187 -0.53 -6.47 -15.99
N PRO A 188 -1.10 -7.07 -17.06
CA PRO A 188 -0.32 -7.32 -18.28
C PRO A 188 0.01 -5.99 -18.97
N LEU A 189 1.26 -5.84 -19.40
CA LEU A 189 1.67 -4.72 -20.23
C LEU A 189 1.16 -4.97 -21.65
N LYS A 190 0.17 -4.19 -22.09
CA LYS A 190 -0.37 -4.25 -23.47
C LYS A 190 0.60 -3.54 -24.40
N LYS A 191 0.98 -4.21 -25.49
CA LYS A 191 1.89 -3.69 -26.54
C LYS A 191 1.15 -2.90 -27.59
#